data_e65e7fc75ae91e8d24ad1ff34875fff8
#
_entry.id   e65e7fc75ae91e8d24ad1ff34875fff8
#
_cell.length_a   1.000
_cell.length_b   1.000
_cell.length_c   1.000
_cell.angle_alpha   90.00
_cell.angle_beta   90.00
_cell.angle_gamma   90.00
#
_symmetry.space_group_name_H-M   'P 1'
#
loop_
_entity.id
_entity.type
_entity.pdbx_description
1 polymer ?
#
loop_
_entity_poly.entity_id
_entity_poly.type
_entity_poly.pdbx_seq_one_letter_code
_entity_poly.pdbx_strand_id
1 'polypeptide(L)'
;LGGLEGPPERVSGARVSTDAFATLGVQPQLGRDFLADDARAGAMPVALIGDQLWKLRFNADPGVLGRDIRINGTPTRVVGIMPERFAFPIEESVWTPLGLDRIAAADESAPLVNGFGRLRDGQSLPQARAGFATLVSNLAEQRKEKLRGDAASVVALGDYFVLPQIRQANVAMFVAVLLVLLIACANVASLVMARFAARARELAVR
;
A
#
# COMPACT_ATOMS: atom_id res chain seq x y z
N LEU A 1 -17.08 3.42 12.01
CA LEU A 1 -18.02 4.07 11.08
C LEU A 1 -19.43 3.90 11.60
N GLY A 2 -20.16 4.97 11.84
CA GLY A 2 -21.60 4.96 12.16
C GLY A 2 -22.35 5.56 10.97
N GLY A 3 -23.24 4.82 10.37
CA GLY A 3 -24.07 5.29 9.26
C GLY A 3 -25.52 5.44 9.66
N LEU A 4 -26.35 5.90 8.73
CA LEU A 4 -27.76 6.24 8.94
C LEU A 4 -28.63 5.06 9.40
N GLU A 5 -28.22 3.79 9.18
CA GLU A 5 -28.93 2.59 9.63
C GLU A 5 -27.93 1.45 9.85
N GLY A 6 -27.69 1.09 11.10
CA GLY A 6 -26.89 -0.07 11.50
C GLY A 6 -25.91 0.20 12.65
N PRO A 7 -25.42 -0.86 13.31
CA PRO A 7 -24.44 -0.75 14.37
C PRO A 7 -23.13 -0.14 13.86
N PRO A 8 -22.36 0.54 14.72
CA PRO A 8 -21.07 1.07 14.35
C PRO A 8 -20.11 -0.07 13.94
N GLU A 9 -19.46 0.08 12.80
CA GLU A 9 -18.53 -0.89 12.25
C GLU A 9 -17.10 -0.31 12.26
N ARG A 10 -16.12 -1.16 12.52
CA ARG A 10 -14.72 -0.81 12.43
C ARG A 10 -14.23 -1.03 11.01
N VAL A 11 -13.85 0.04 10.33
CA VAL A 11 -13.26 0.00 8.99
C VAL A 11 -11.87 0.60 9.00
N SER A 12 -11.01 0.11 8.13
CA SER A 12 -9.69 0.69 7.93
C SER A 12 -9.80 2.00 7.17
N GLY A 13 -9.03 3.00 7.59
CA GLY A 13 -9.04 4.30 6.92
C GLY A 13 -7.71 5.02 7.05
N ALA A 14 -7.37 5.81 6.04
CA ALA A 14 -6.17 6.60 5.98
C ALA A 14 -6.46 8.10 5.93
N ARG A 15 -5.52 8.88 6.46
CA ARG A 15 -5.46 10.34 6.25
C ARG A 15 -4.43 10.61 5.18
N VAL A 16 -4.80 11.31 4.13
CA VAL A 16 -3.95 11.56 2.97
C VAL A 16 -3.94 13.04 2.61
N SER A 17 -2.84 13.53 2.05
CA SER A 17 -2.81 14.89 1.47
C SER A 17 -3.81 15.01 0.32
N THR A 18 -4.26 16.21 0.04
CA THR A 18 -5.31 16.45 -0.96
C THR A 18 -4.86 16.14 -2.40
N ASP A 19 -3.57 16.06 -2.64
CA ASP A 19 -2.93 15.73 -3.92
C ASP A 19 -2.51 14.25 -4.05
N ALA A 20 -2.78 13.45 -3.02
CA ALA A 20 -2.32 12.05 -2.95
C ALA A 20 -2.81 11.22 -4.13
N PHE A 21 -4.10 11.30 -4.46
CA PHE A 21 -4.68 10.49 -5.53
C PHE A 21 -4.25 10.98 -6.91
N ALA A 22 -4.12 12.29 -7.10
CA ALA A 22 -3.55 12.87 -8.31
C ALA A 22 -2.09 12.39 -8.53
N THR A 23 -1.29 12.33 -7.46
CA THR A 23 0.09 11.80 -7.51
C THR A 23 0.12 10.32 -7.87
N LEU A 24 -0.83 9.52 -7.37
CA LEU A 24 -1.00 8.11 -7.74
C LEU A 24 -1.56 7.92 -9.16
N GLY A 25 -2.15 8.96 -9.75
CA GLY A 25 -2.81 8.88 -11.05
C GLY A 25 -4.17 8.17 -10.99
N VAL A 26 -4.84 8.21 -9.83
CA VAL A 26 -6.14 7.59 -9.60
C VAL A 26 -7.16 8.69 -9.33
N GLN A 27 -8.36 8.53 -9.89
CA GLN A 27 -9.48 9.44 -9.65
C GLN A 27 -10.68 8.68 -9.08
N PRO A 28 -11.53 9.33 -8.28
CA PRO A 28 -12.80 8.74 -7.87
C PRO A 28 -13.65 8.34 -9.09
N GLN A 29 -14.30 7.19 -9.01
CA GLN A 29 -15.23 6.75 -10.07
C GLN A 29 -16.55 7.53 -10.05
N LEU A 30 -16.94 8.07 -8.89
CA LEU A 30 -18.11 8.92 -8.71
C LEU A 30 -17.77 10.06 -7.75
N GLY A 31 -18.37 11.24 -7.96
CA GLY A 31 -18.12 12.41 -7.15
C GLY A 31 -16.84 13.15 -7.52
N ARG A 32 -16.10 13.65 -6.53
CA ARG A 32 -14.87 14.42 -6.70
C ARG A 32 -13.77 13.97 -5.78
N ASP A 33 -12.54 14.29 -6.14
CA ASP A 33 -11.37 14.18 -5.28
C ASP A 33 -11.35 15.29 -4.21
N PHE A 34 -10.40 15.22 -3.28
CA PHE A 34 -10.16 16.26 -2.30
C PHE A 34 -9.69 17.56 -2.96
N LEU A 35 -10.17 18.66 -2.42
CA LEU A 35 -9.70 20.00 -2.77
C LEU A 35 -8.75 20.51 -1.70
N ALA A 36 -7.87 21.43 -2.06
CA ALA A 36 -6.95 22.06 -1.09
C ALA A 36 -7.69 22.66 0.11
N ASP A 37 -8.90 23.18 -0.12
CA ASP A 37 -9.73 23.78 0.91
C ASP A 37 -10.28 22.75 1.91
N ASP A 38 -10.45 21.50 1.51
CA ASP A 38 -10.93 20.42 2.39
C ASP A 38 -9.92 20.09 3.52
N ALA A 39 -8.64 20.43 3.35
CA ALA A 39 -7.60 20.22 4.35
C ALA A 39 -7.39 21.40 5.32
N ARG A 40 -8.03 22.55 5.08
CA ARG A 40 -7.86 23.76 5.91
C ARG A 40 -8.44 23.58 7.30
N ALA A 41 -7.88 24.28 8.26
CA ALA A 41 -8.42 24.34 9.61
C ALA A 41 -9.85 24.93 9.58
N GLY A 42 -10.80 24.22 10.19
CA GLY A 42 -12.20 24.64 10.22
C GLY A 42 -13.04 24.23 9.00
N ALA A 43 -12.43 23.61 7.98
CA ALA A 43 -13.18 23.05 6.85
C ALA A 43 -14.17 21.97 7.33
N MET A 44 -15.28 21.87 6.61
CA MET A 44 -16.25 20.79 6.85
C MET A 44 -15.57 19.44 6.61
N PRO A 45 -15.66 18.49 7.54
CA PRO A 45 -15.07 17.17 7.37
C PRO A 45 -15.65 16.46 6.15
N VAL A 46 -14.75 16.01 5.27
CA VAL A 46 -15.11 15.25 4.06
C VAL A 46 -14.39 13.92 4.01
N ALA A 47 -14.97 12.96 3.30
CA ALA A 47 -14.38 11.64 3.09
C ALA A 47 -14.59 11.13 1.68
N LEU A 48 -13.64 10.32 1.22
CA LEU A 48 -13.80 9.39 0.11
C LEU A 48 -14.03 7.99 0.69
N ILE A 49 -14.89 7.21 0.05
CA ILE A 49 -15.17 5.83 0.44
C ILE A 49 -14.77 4.87 -0.68
N GLY A 50 -14.35 3.66 -0.30
CA GLY A 50 -14.02 2.60 -1.24
C GLY A 50 -15.26 1.99 -1.88
N ASP A 51 -15.12 1.50 -3.10
CA ASP A 51 -16.19 0.84 -3.86
C ASP A 51 -16.83 -0.33 -3.10
N GLN A 52 -16.01 -1.15 -2.44
CA GLN A 52 -16.52 -2.28 -1.66
C GLN A 52 -17.39 -1.80 -0.48
N LEU A 53 -16.93 -0.80 0.27
CA LEU A 53 -17.71 -0.22 1.37
C LEU A 53 -19.03 0.39 0.86
N TRP A 54 -18.98 1.09 -0.28
CA TRP A 54 -20.16 1.65 -0.93
C TRP A 54 -21.17 0.58 -1.32
N LYS A 55 -20.72 -0.52 -1.94
CA LYS A 55 -21.60 -1.65 -2.31
C LYS A 55 -22.19 -2.35 -1.11
N LEU A 56 -21.37 -2.66 -0.10
CA LEU A 56 -21.81 -3.47 1.05
C LEU A 56 -22.69 -2.69 2.03
N ARG A 57 -22.39 -1.41 2.27
CA ARG A 57 -23.08 -0.64 3.31
C ARG A 57 -24.11 0.34 2.78
N PHE A 58 -23.94 0.81 1.57
CA PHE A 58 -24.83 1.78 0.95
C PHE A 58 -25.56 1.20 -0.29
N ASN A 59 -25.50 -0.13 -0.46
CA ASN A 59 -26.18 -0.85 -1.54
C ASN A 59 -25.93 -0.25 -2.92
N ALA A 60 -24.71 0.25 -3.16
CA ALA A 60 -24.29 0.93 -4.37
C ALA A 60 -25.20 2.14 -4.73
N ASP A 61 -25.83 2.78 -3.75
CA ASP A 61 -26.68 3.97 -3.96
C ASP A 61 -25.79 5.21 -4.24
N PRO A 62 -25.83 5.80 -5.46
CA PRO A 62 -25.09 7.03 -5.76
C PRO A 62 -25.52 8.22 -4.87
N GLY A 63 -26.73 8.17 -4.31
CA GLY A 63 -27.24 9.18 -3.40
C GLY A 63 -26.49 9.28 -2.07
N VAL A 64 -25.47 8.42 -1.83
CA VAL A 64 -24.55 8.58 -0.70
C VAL A 64 -23.66 9.83 -0.85
N LEU A 65 -23.43 10.29 -2.08
CA LEU A 65 -22.70 11.52 -2.32
C LEU A 65 -23.42 12.72 -1.72
N GLY A 66 -22.68 13.53 -0.97
CA GLY A 66 -23.24 14.68 -0.23
C GLY A 66 -23.91 14.33 1.09
N ARG A 67 -24.10 13.06 1.44
CA ARG A 67 -24.60 12.64 2.77
C ARG A 67 -23.50 12.69 3.82
N ASP A 68 -23.89 12.96 5.05
CA ASP A 68 -23.01 12.94 6.21
C ASP A 68 -23.04 11.55 6.85
N ILE A 69 -21.87 10.94 6.97
CA ILE A 69 -21.64 9.69 7.71
C ILE A 69 -20.83 10.00 8.97
N ARG A 70 -20.91 9.16 10.00
CA ARG A 70 -20.10 9.36 11.22
C ARG A 70 -18.81 8.59 11.15
N ILE A 71 -17.68 9.30 11.12
CA ILE A 71 -16.34 8.72 11.23
C ILE A 71 -15.76 9.11 12.58
N ASN A 72 -15.49 8.13 13.43
CA ASN A 72 -15.04 8.35 14.83
C ASN A 72 -15.93 9.35 15.59
N GLY A 73 -17.24 9.26 15.39
CA GLY A 73 -18.22 10.15 16.02
C GLY A 73 -18.42 11.50 15.32
N THR A 74 -17.55 11.90 14.41
CA THR A 74 -17.64 13.19 13.70
C THR A 74 -18.47 13.05 12.43
N PRO A 75 -19.51 13.90 12.22
CA PRO A 75 -20.20 13.98 10.94
C PRO A 75 -19.23 14.35 9.82
N THR A 76 -19.18 13.56 8.77
CA THR A 76 -18.22 13.69 7.68
C THR A 76 -18.94 13.47 6.35
N ARG A 77 -18.85 14.41 5.45
CA ARG A 77 -19.54 14.37 4.16
C ARG A 77 -18.83 13.48 3.16
N VAL A 78 -19.55 12.54 2.56
CA VAL A 78 -19.01 11.73 1.45
C VAL A 78 -18.96 12.59 0.19
N VAL A 79 -17.77 12.79 -0.37
CA VAL A 79 -17.55 13.63 -1.55
C VAL A 79 -17.21 12.83 -2.80
N GLY A 80 -16.80 11.57 -2.65
CA GLY A 80 -16.54 10.70 -3.78
C GLY A 80 -16.37 9.23 -3.39
N ILE A 81 -16.37 8.39 -4.40
CA ILE A 81 -16.24 6.94 -4.29
C ILE A 81 -15.04 6.51 -5.13
N MET A 82 -14.10 5.81 -4.50
CA MET A 82 -12.87 5.35 -5.15
C MET A 82 -13.16 4.15 -6.05
N PRO A 83 -12.33 3.93 -7.08
CA PRO A 83 -12.51 2.82 -8.02
C PRO A 83 -12.48 1.45 -7.33
N GLU A 84 -13.07 0.46 -8.01
CA GLU A 84 -13.03 -0.94 -7.57
C GLU A 84 -11.58 -1.39 -7.34
N ARG A 85 -11.36 -2.15 -6.26
CA ARG A 85 -10.05 -2.68 -5.83
C ARG A 85 -9.00 -1.63 -5.45
N PHE A 86 -9.36 -0.36 -5.37
CA PHE A 86 -8.45 0.65 -4.83
C PHE A 86 -8.49 0.60 -3.30
N ALA A 87 -7.35 0.30 -2.67
CA ALA A 87 -7.23 0.07 -1.22
C ALA A 87 -5.93 0.64 -0.64
N PHE A 88 -5.33 1.62 -1.31
CA PHE A 88 -4.07 2.25 -0.88
C PHE A 88 -4.22 3.02 0.45
N PRO A 89 -3.23 2.99 1.36
CA PRO A 89 -1.93 2.34 1.23
C PRO A 89 -1.92 0.82 1.42
N ILE A 90 -2.84 0.21 2.16
CA ILE A 90 -2.85 -1.25 2.39
C ILE A 90 -4.22 -1.84 2.05
N GLU A 91 -5.21 -1.65 2.94
CA GLU A 91 -6.59 -2.17 2.78
C GLU A 91 -7.60 -1.14 3.30
N GLU A 92 -7.38 0.12 2.96
CA GLU A 92 -8.25 1.19 3.40
C GLU A 92 -9.56 1.21 2.62
N SER A 93 -10.62 1.48 3.36
CA SER A 93 -11.97 1.64 2.83
C SER A 93 -12.48 3.07 2.93
N VAL A 94 -11.79 3.94 3.67
CA VAL A 94 -12.17 5.33 3.89
C VAL A 94 -10.92 6.21 3.89
N TRP A 95 -10.99 7.35 3.22
CA TRP A 95 -9.93 8.35 3.23
C TRP A 95 -10.47 9.69 3.68
N THR A 96 -9.67 10.42 4.45
CA THR A 96 -9.99 11.77 4.90
C THR A 96 -8.78 12.69 4.65
N PRO A 97 -9.01 14.00 4.44
CA PRO A 97 -7.91 14.93 4.19
C PRO A 97 -6.96 15.04 5.39
N LEU A 98 -5.67 15.10 5.10
CA LEU A 98 -4.63 15.37 6.07
C LEU A 98 -4.29 16.87 6.03
N GLY A 99 -4.67 17.59 7.06
CA GLY A 99 -4.26 18.99 7.22
C GLY A 99 -2.79 19.06 7.66
N LEU A 100 -1.90 19.42 6.77
CA LEU A 100 -0.47 19.56 7.06
C LEU A 100 -0.19 20.65 8.10
N ASP A 101 -1.01 21.70 8.15
CA ASP A 101 -0.91 22.78 9.15
C ASP A 101 -1.01 22.26 10.59
N ARG A 102 -1.77 21.20 10.80
CA ARG A 102 -1.90 20.54 12.10
C ARG A 102 -0.69 19.69 12.48
N ILE A 103 0.09 19.24 11.50
CA ILE A 103 1.31 18.46 11.70
C ILE A 103 2.48 19.38 11.95
N ALA A 104 2.57 20.50 11.23
CA ALA A 104 3.63 21.49 11.38
C ALA A 104 3.62 22.17 12.76
N ALA A 105 2.47 22.25 13.41
CA ALA A 105 2.30 22.80 14.76
C ALA A 105 2.49 21.74 15.87
N ALA A 106 2.70 20.49 15.51
CA ALA A 106 2.78 19.42 16.48
C ALA A 106 4.20 19.25 17.02
N ASP A 107 4.27 19.14 18.30
CA ASP A 107 5.35 18.75 19.17
C ASP A 107 5.99 17.40 18.76
N GLU A 108 7.08 17.01 19.41
CA GLU A 108 7.80 15.72 19.22
C GLU A 108 6.90 14.45 19.26
N SER A 109 5.66 14.59 19.71
CA SER A 109 4.62 13.55 19.70
C SER A 109 3.82 13.44 18.40
N ALA A 110 4.16 14.23 17.37
CA ALA A 110 3.44 14.17 16.08
C ALA A 110 3.51 12.77 15.46
N PRO A 111 2.40 12.28 14.91
CA PRO A 111 2.40 10.98 14.25
C PRO A 111 3.36 10.98 13.07
N LEU A 112 4.07 9.86 12.88
CA LEU A 112 4.92 9.66 11.71
C LEU A 112 4.07 9.74 10.44
N VAL A 113 4.55 10.52 9.48
CA VAL A 113 3.90 10.68 8.17
C VAL A 113 4.78 10.02 7.12
N ASN A 114 4.20 9.12 6.35
CA ASN A 114 4.86 8.54 5.20
C ASN A 114 4.62 9.44 3.97
N GLY A 115 5.70 9.87 3.33
CA GLY A 115 5.64 10.61 2.07
C GLY A 115 5.80 9.68 0.87
N PHE A 116 5.06 9.92 -0.20
CA PHE A 116 5.28 9.29 -1.48
C PHE A 116 5.22 10.33 -2.60
N GLY A 117 5.81 10.02 -3.73
CA GLY A 117 5.87 10.93 -4.86
C GLY A 117 6.14 10.21 -6.16
N ARG A 118 5.96 10.91 -7.26
CA ARG A 118 6.29 10.44 -8.60
C ARG A 118 7.61 11.04 -9.04
N LEU A 119 8.51 10.21 -9.54
CA LEU A 119 9.75 10.68 -10.16
C LEU A 119 9.42 11.47 -11.43
N ARG A 120 10.18 12.53 -11.69
CA ARG A 120 10.09 13.26 -12.96
C ARG A 120 10.57 12.37 -14.09
N ASP A 121 10.06 12.61 -15.28
CA ASP A 121 10.49 11.90 -16.48
C ASP A 121 12.01 12.03 -16.66
N GLY A 122 12.66 10.90 -16.91
CA GLY A 122 14.11 10.82 -17.03
C GLY A 122 14.90 10.78 -15.71
N GLN A 123 14.27 10.92 -14.56
CA GLN A 123 14.93 10.83 -13.27
C GLN A 123 14.95 9.38 -12.76
N SER A 124 16.13 8.87 -12.39
CA SER A 124 16.28 7.55 -11.82
C SER A 124 16.11 7.54 -10.30
N LEU A 125 15.73 6.39 -9.73
CA LEU A 125 15.60 6.21 -8.28
C LEU A 125 16.91 6.50 -7.52
N PRO A 126 18.12 6.09 -7.99
CA PRO A 126 19.37 6.48 -7.35
C PRO A 126 19.61 7.99 -7.31
N GLN A 127 19.25 8.71 -8.38
CA GLN A 127 19.34 10.19 -8.39
C GLN A 127 18.38 10.82 -7.39
N ALA A 128 17.14 10.31 -7.29
CA ALA A 128 16.19 10.78 -6.30
C ALA A 128 16.69 10.52 -4.88
N ARG A 129 17.27 9.36 -4.62
CA ARG A 129 17.87 9.03 -3.32
C ARG A 129 18.98 10.00 -2.93
N ALA A 130 19.90 10.28 -3.85
CA ALA A 130 21.01 11.21 -3.62
C ALA A 130 20.50 12.63 -3.32
N GLY A 131 19.56 13.12 -4.13
CA GLY A 131 18.97 14.45 -3.92
C GLY A 131 18.21 14.56 -2.58
N PHE A 132 17.47 13.51 -2.22
CA PHE A 132 16.75 13.48 -0.95
C PHE A 132 17.69 13.43 0.26
N ALA A 133 18.77 12.63 0.19
CA ALA A 133 19.78 12.59 1.24
C ALA A 133 20.43 13.97 1.47
N THR A 134 20.75 14.69 0.39
CA THR A 134 21.29 16.06 0.47
C THR A 134 20.29 17.02 1.13
N LEU A 135 19.01 16.94 0.74
CA LEU A 135 17.96 17.77 1.33
C LEU A 135 17.83 17.53 2.84
N VAL A 136 17.81 16.26 3.25
CA VAL A 136 17.71 15.86 4.66
C VAL A 136 18.91 16.35 5.46
N SER A 137 20.14 16.21 4.92
CA SER A 137 21.36 16.72 5.57
C SER A 137 21.30 18.24 5.79
N ASN A 138 20.90 18.99 4.77
CA ASN A 138 20.79 20.45 4.85
C ASN A 138 19.75 20.89 5.88
N LEU A 139 18.60 20.19 5.94
CA LEU A 139 17.56 20.48 6.94
C LEU A 139 18.03 20.15 8.35
N ALA A 140 18.78 19.07 8.55
CA ALA A 140 19.34 18.70 9.84
C ALA A 140 20.32 19.77 10.35
N GLU A 141 21.19 20.28 9.47
CA GLU A 141 22.13 21.36 9.82
C GLU A 141 21.40 22.65 10.18
N GLN A 142 20.39 23.05 9.40
CA GLN A 142 19.60 24.27 9.64
C GLN A 142 18.84 24.23 10.96
N ARG A 143 18.28 23.09 11.34
CA ARG A 143 17.48 22.94 12.55
C ARG A 143 18.29 22.63 13.80
N LYS A 144 19.60 22.38 13.69
CA LYS A 144 20.47 21.87 14.77
C LYS A 144 19.87 20.65 15.49
N GLU A 145 18.97 19.98 14.84
CA GLU A 145 18.34 18.76 15.32
C GLU A 145 19.14 17.57 14.84
N LYS A 146 19.53 16.70 15.76
CA LYS A 146 19.85 15.33 15.40
C LYS A 146 18.54 14.71 14.92
N LEU A 147 18.38 14.57 13.60
CA LEU A 147 17.32 13.74 13.05
C LEU A 147 17.46 12.39 13.70
N ARG A 148 16.52 12.07 14.57
CA ARG A 148 16.46 10.81 15.28
C ARG A 148 16.14 9.74 14.27
N GLY A 149 17.04 8.80 14.10
CA GLY A 149 16.73 7.58 13.40
C GLY A 149 17.25 7.52 11.98
N ASP A 150 17.16 6.35 11.48
CA ASP A 150 17.60 5.88 10.20
C ASP A 150 17.38 6.89 9.10
N ALA A 151 18.45 7.21 8.41
CA ALA A 151 18.47 8.19 7.33
C ALA A 151 17.22 8.04 6.47
N ALA A 152 16.46 9.12 6.35
CA ALA A 152 15.28 9.16 5.51
C ALA A 152 15.63 8.57 4.14
N SER A 153 15.07 7.43 3.82
CA SER A 153 15.42 6.66 2.63
C SER A 153 14.27 6.71 1.61
N VAL A 154 14.64 6.90 0.36
CA VAL A 154 13.68 6.79 -0.75
C VAL A 154 13.72 5.35 -1.27
N VAL A 155 12.58 4.69 -1.23
CA VAL A 155 12.40 3.31 -1.74
C VAL A 155 11.36 3.30 -2.85
N ALA A 156 11.43 2.33 -3.75
CA ALA A 156 10.35 2.17 -4.71
C ALA A 156 9.06 1.79 -4.00
N LEU A 157 7.93 2.35 -4.43
CA LEU A 157 6.63 2.14 -3.77
C LEU A 157 6.27 0.65 -3.68
N GLY A 158 6.59 -0.14 -4.71
CA GLY A 158 6.38 -1.59 -4.71
C GLY A 158 7.22 -2.32 -3.65
N ASP A 159 8.46 -1.87 -3.41
CA ASP A 159 9.35 -2.49 -2.42
C ASP A 159 8.93 -2.12 -0.97
N TYR A 160 8.25 -0.99 -0.79
CA TYR A 160 7.75 -0.55 0.52
C TYR A 160 6.72 -1.51 1.12
N PHE A 161 5.85 -2.08 0.27
CA PHE A 161 4.81 -3.02 0.70
C PHE A 161 5.27 -4.47 0.79
N VAL A 162 6.42 -4.81 0.21
CA VAL A 162 6.99 -6.16 0.28
C VAL A 162 8.00 -6.21 1.42
N LEU A 163 7.58 -6.73 2.55
CA LEU A 163 8.47 -6.96 3.69
C LEU A 163 9.64 -7.87 3.24
N PRO A 164 10.91 -7.50 3.53
CA PRO A 164 12.09 -8.30 3.15
C PRO A 164 11.99 -9.77 3.60
N GLN A 165 11.35 -10.01 4.76
CA GLN A 165 11.12 -11.35 5.28
C GLN A 165 10.21 -12.20 4.38
N ILE A 166 9.18 -11.62 3.79
CA ILE A 166 8.26 -12.31 2.86
C ILE A 166 9.01 -12.73 1.60
N ARG A 167 9.88 -11.85 1.08
CA ARG A 167 10.71 -12.17 -0.09
C ARG A 167 11.68 -13.31 0.20
N GLN A 168 12.32 -13.32 1.36
CA GLN A 168 13.23 -14.40 1.77
C GLN A 168 12.48 -15.72 1.96
N ALA A 169 11.31 -15.70 2.60
CA ALA A 169 10.46 -16.88 2.77
C ALA A 169 10.03 -17.48 1.44
N ASN A 170 9.62 -16.64 0.48
CA ASN A 170 9.23 -17.09 -0.85
C ASN A 170 10.40 -17.74 -1.61
N VAL A 171 11.60 -17.14 -1.55
CA VAL A 171 12.80 -17.72 -2.17
C VAL A 171 13.15 -19.07 -1.52
N ALA A 172 13.14 -19.16 -0.19
CA ALA A 172 13.41 -20.41 0.51
C ALA A 172 12.41 -21.51 0.14
N MET A 173 11.12 -21.16 0.07
CA MET A 173 10.08 -22.09 -0.36
C MET A 173 10.30 -22.57 -1.81
N PHE A 174 10.66 -21.68 -2.72
CA PHE A 174 10.93 -22.03 -4.12
C PHE A 174 12.13 -22.96 -4.25
N VAL A 175 13.21 -22.72 -3.49
CA VAL A 175 14.38 -23.59 -3.42
C VAL A 175 14.02 -24.98 -2.87
N ALA A 176 13.21 -25.05 -1.82
CA ALA A 176 12.76 -26.31 -1.25
C ALA A 176 11.96 -27.15 -2.26
N VAL A 177 11.03 -26.53 -2.97
CA VAL A 177 10.23 -27.18 -4.03
C VAL A 177 11.14 -27.70 -5.15
N LEU A 178 12.12 -26.91 -5.58
CA LEU A 178 13.08 -27.31 -6.60
C LEU A 178 13.90 -28.52 -6.17
N LEU A 179 14.35 -28.58 -4.92
CA LEU A 179 15.10 -29.71 -4.38
C LEU A 179 14.24 -30.98 -4.34
N VAL A 180 12.98 -30.89 -3.91
CA VAL A 180 12.05 -32.04 -3.93
C VAL A 180 11.85 -32.53 -5.36
N LEU A 181 11.69 -31.64 -6.33
CA LEU A 181 11.56 -32.01 -7.74
C LEU A 181 12.81 -32.72 -8.26
N LEU A 182 14.00 -32.23 -7.92
CA LEU A 182 15.25 -32.89 -8.31
C LEU A 182 15.39 -34.30 -7.72
N ILE A 183 15.00 -34.49 -6.46
CA ILE A 183 14.99 -35.81 -5.83
C ILE A 183 14.01 -36.75 -6.53
N ALA A 184 12.81 -36.28 -6.86
CA ALA A 184 11.83 -37.05 -7.59
C ALA A 184 12.34 -37.47 -9.00
N CYS A 185 12.95 -36.53 -9.73
CA CYS A 185 13.56 -36.79 -11.03
C CYS A 185 14.71 -37.81 -10.93
N ALA A 186 15.58 -37.69 -9.92
CA ALA A 186 16.67 -38.62 -9.68
C ALA A 186 16.15 -40.06 -9.38
N ASN A 187 15.09 -40.18 -8.58
CA ASN A 187 14.47 -41.45 -8.26
C ASN A 187 13.85 -42.11 -9.53
N VAL A 188 13.14 -41.31 -10.34
CA VAL A 188 12.59 -41.81 -11.61
C VAL A 188 13.70 -42.27 -12.57
N ALA A 189 14.76 -41.45 -12.71
CA ALA A 189 15.91 -41.78 -13.56
C ALA A 189 16.58 -43.10 -13.09
N SER A 190 16.78 -43.26 -11.77
CA SER A 190 17.35 -44.49 -11.19
C SER A 190 16.49 -45.73 -11.47
N LEU A 191 15.16 -45.60 -11.32
CA LEU A 191 14.22 -46.71 -11.65
C LEU A 191 14.24 -47.04 -13.13
N VAL A 192 14.30 -46.08 -14.01
CA VAL A 192 14.36 -46.27 -15.46
C VAL A 192 15.67 -46.99 -15.84
N MET A 193 16.81 -46.52 -15.29
CA MET A 193 18.10 -47.20 -15.52
C MET A 193 18.15 -48.62 -15.00
N ALA A 194 17.60 -48.90 -13.82
CA ALA A 194 17.51 -50.23 -13.27
C ALA A 194 16.67 -51.17 -14.17
N ARG A 195 15.56 -50.68 -14.74
CA ARG A 195 14.74 -51.46 -15.72
C ARG A 195 15.49 -51.75 -17.01
N PHE A 196 16.25 -50.79 -17.55
CA PHE A 196 17.07 -51.04 -18.74
C PHE A 196 18.20 -52.02 -18.48
N ALA A 197 18.87 -51.98 -17.33
CA ALA A 197 19.91 -52.92 -16.95
C ALA A 197 19.36 -54.37 -16.79
N ALA A 198 18.18 -54.52 -16.22
CA ALA A 198 17.50 -55.81 -16.10
C ALA A 198 17.18 -56.42 -17.49
N ARG A 199 16.61 -55.61 -18.40
CA ARG A 199 16.30 -56.08 -19.80
C ARG A 199 17.54 -56.38 -20.60
N ALA A 200 18.63 -55.63 -20.45
CA ALA A 200 19.90 -55.90 -21.12
C ALA A 200 20.49 -57.27 -20.72
N ARG A 201 20.37 -57.65 -19.43
CA ARG A 201 20.78 -58.97 -18.96
C ARG A 201 19.93 -60.13 -19.52
N GLU A 202 18.62 -59.96 -19.65
CA GLU A 202 17.73 -60.98 -20.26
C GLU A 202 18.05 -61.22 -21.73
N LEU A 203 18.45 -60.16 -22.47
CA LEU A 203 18.84 -60.28 -23.88
C LEU A 203 20.23 -60.88 -24.07
N ALA A 204 21.14 -60.80 -23.10
CA ALA A 204 22.48 -61.35 -23.16
C ALA A 204 22.53 -62.86 -22.81
N VAL A 205 21.48 -63.42 -22.23
CA VAL A 205 21.37 -64.86 -21.82
C VAL A 205 20.61 -65.72 -22.87
N ARG A 206 20.04 -65.06 -23.90
CA ARG A 206 19.46 -65.75 -25.06
C ARG A 206 20.45 -65.76 -26.24
#